data_f63ea866edbcdc650c7fb2df83e50c3f
#
_entry.id   f63ea866edbcdc650c7fb2df83e50c3f
#
_cell.length_a   1.000
_cell.length_b   1.000
_cell.length_c   1.000
_cell.angle_alpha   90.00
_cell.angle_beta   90.00
_cell.angle_gamma   90.00
#
_symmetry.space_group_name_H-M   'P 1'
#
loop_
_entity.id
_entity.type
_entity.pdbx_description
1 polymer ?
#
loop_
_entity_poly.entity_id
_entity_poly.type
_entity_poly.pdbx_seq_one_letter_code
_entity_poly.pdbx_strand_id
1 'polypeptide(L)'
;VEVQVFNPVHHYVNRLYFNYRDHRKIVCIDGSTAYTGGANVADEYANLTVRFGYWKDCGIRLDGPGAWGLTREFLHMWQRNGGQLMQERDYYRPHDHREAAGFCQPFVDGPDNNPISTAEDVFLHLINNARRSVHITTPYLAIDEPMRQALCSAGDSGVDVRLLLPGIPDHK
;
A
#
# COMPACT_ATOMS: atom_id res chain seq x y z
N VAL A 1 20.76 12.80 -8.37
CA VAL A 1 19.71 11.94 -7.77
C VAL A 1 20.34 11.22 -6.58
N GLU A 2 19.69 11.34 -5.42
CA GLU A 2 20.08 10.57 -4.23
C GLU A 2 19.30 9.27 -4.19
N VAL A 3 19.96 8.19 -3.81
CA VAL A 3 19.37 6.85 -3.75
C VAL A 3 19.75 6.20 -2.42
N GLN A 4 18.78 5.58 -1.78
CA GLN A 4 18.97 4.80 -0.58
C GLN A 4 18.45 3.39 -0.79
N VAL A 5 19.16 2.40 -0.25
CA VAL A 5 18.72 0.99 -0.31
C VAL A 5 18.22 0.60 1.06
N PHE A 6 16.91 0.39 1.15
CA PHE A 6 16.29 -0.09 2.38
C PHE A 6 16.62 -1.57 2.60
N ASN A 7 17.15 -1.88 3.76
CA ASN A 7 17.34 -3.23 4.25
C ASN A 7 18.04 -4.16 3.24
N PRO A 8 19.28 -3.86 2.81
CA PRO A 8 19.99 -4.63 1.79
C PRO A 8 20.28 -6.06 2.25
N VAL A 9 20.04 -7.03 1.38
CA VAL A 9 20.08 -8.49 1.68
C VAL A 9 21.44 -8.96 2.21
N HIS A 10 22.53 -8.30 1.87
CA HIS A 10 23.86 -8.68 2.30
C HIS A 10 24.16 -8.43 3.79
N HIS A 11 23.31 -7.69 4.49
CA HIS A 11 23.43 -7.50 5.94
C HIS A 11 22.83 -8.63 6.78
N TYR A 12 22.21 -9.64 6.14
CA TYR A 12 21.55 -10.72 6.86
C TYR A 12 22.36 -12.01 6.85
N VAL A 13 23.04 -12.26 7.94
CA VAL A 13 23.62 -13.57 8.24
C VAL A 13 22.54 -14.57 8.69
N ASN A 14 21.41 -14.10 9.17
CA ASN A 14 20.27 -14.89 9.62
C ASN A 14 19.08 -14.80 8.65
N ARG A 15 18.65 -15.94 8.11
CA ARG A 15 17.51 -16.09 7.17
C ARG A 15 16.16 -15.58 7.70
N LEU A 16 16.03 -15.31 8.99
CA LEU A 16 14.79 -14.89 9.66
C LEU A 16 14.27 -13.51 9.20
N TYR A 17 15.12 -12.68 8.59
CA TYR A 17 14.76 -11.30 8.22
C TYR A 17 14.57 -11.07 6.70
N PHE A 18 14.53 -12.13 5.89
CA PHE A 18 14.33 -11.99 4.44
C PHE A 18 13.00 -11.34 4.05
N ASN A 19 12.00 -11.41 4.93
CA ASN A 19 10.68 -10.85 4.72
C ASN A 19 10.56 -9.38 5.13
N TYR A 20 11.57 -8.81 5.79
CA TYR A 20 11.60 -7.39 6.16
C TYR A 20 11.92 -6.53 4.94
N ARG A 21 10.96 -6.36 4.07
CA ARG A 21 11.09 -5.57 2.85
C ARG A 21 10.03 -4.49 2.80
N ASP A 22 10.39 -3.32 2.30
CA ASP A 22 9.42 -2.30 1.96
C ASP A 22 8.74 -2.69 0.64
N HIS A 23 7.47 -3.02 0.71
CA HIS A 23 6.67 -3.39 -0.46
C HIS A 23 5.80 -2.23 -0.97
N ARG A 24 5.86 -1.08 -0.33
CA ARG A 24 5.10 0.11 -0.72
C ARG A 24 5.64 0.72 -2.00
N LYS A 25 4.75 1.21 -2.84
CA LYS A 25 5.06 1.99 -4.05
C LYS A 25 4.46 3.35 -3.84
N ILE A 26 5.31 4.32 -3.52
CA ILE A 26 4.90 5.69 -3.23
C ILE A 26 5.72 6.62 -4.12
N VAL A 27 5.03 7.50 -4.85
CA VAL A 27 5.65 8.59 -5.59
C VAL A 27 5.06 9.89 -5.07
N CYS A 28 5.91 10.77 -4.55
CA CYS A 28 5.50 12.07 -4.02
C CYS A 28 6.12 13.18 -4.85
N ILE A 29 5.31 14.15 -5.23
CA ILE A 29 5.72 15.28 -6.07
C ILE A 29 5.33 16.55 -5.34
N ASP A 30 6.34 17.36 -5.01
CA ASP A 30 6.20 18.67 -4.37
C ASP A 30 5.40 18.66 -3.06
N GLY A 31 5.31 17.51 -2.37
CA GLY A 31 4.53 17.36 -1.13
C GLY A 31 3.03 17.55 -1.28
N SER A 32 2.53 17.56 -2.48
CA SER A 32 1.20 18.01 -2.84
C SER A 32 0.45 17.08 -3.78
N THR A 33 1.17 16.28 -4.53
CA THR A 33 0.62 15.20 -5.34
C THR A 33 1.32 13.90 -4.95
N ALA A 34 0.55 12.85 -4.76
CA ALA A 34 1.10 11.54 -4.47
C ALA A 34 0.40 10.44 -5.26
N TYR A 35 1.15 9.39 -5.56
CA TYR A 35 0.63 8.18 -6.18
C TYR A 35 1.00 6.99 -5.31
N THR A 36 0.10 6.04 -5.20
CA THR A 36 0.35 4.74 -4.59
C THR A 36 -0.46 3.66 -5.30
N GLY A 37 -0.01 2.42 -5.25
CA GLY A 37 -0.68 1.29 -5.91
C GLY A 37 0.13 0.02 -5.84
N GLY A 38 -0.24 -0.98 -6.62
CA GLY A 38 0.43 -2.28 -6.68
C GLY A 38 1.63 -2.32 -7.62
N ALA A 39 1.64 -1.50 -8.68
CA ALA A 39 2.62 -1.58 -9.74
C ALA A 39 4.04 -1.22 -9.29
N ASN A 40 5.01 -2.11 -9.58
CA ASN A 40 6.43 -1.79 -9.44
C ASN A 40 6.91 -0.96 -10.63
N VAL A 41 8.07 -0.32 -10.49
CA VAL A 41 8.74 0.37 -11.59
C VAL A 41 9.54 -0.65 -12.38
N ALA A 42 8.86 -1.39 -13.27
CA ALA A 42 9.45 -2.39 -14.15
C ALA A 42 8.62 -2.56 -15.43
N ASP A 43 9.25 -3.03 -16.49
CA ASP A 43 8.69 -3.10 -17.84
C ASP A 43 7.45 -4.00 -17.94
N GLU A 44 7.40 -5.09 -17.20
CA GLU A 44 6.25 -5.99 -17.14
C GLU A 44 4.99 -5.31 -16.61
N TYR A 45 5.11 -4.43 -15.61
CA TYR A 45 3.96 -3.68 -15.05
C TYR A 45 3.45 -2.60 -16.00
N ALA A 46 4.31 -2.11 -16.88
CA ALA A 46 3.94 -1.19 -17.94
C ALA A 46 3.46 -1.91 -19.23
N ASN A 47 3.41 -3.24 -19.22
CA ASN A 47 3.10 -4.09 -20.37
C ASN A 47 4.04 -3.85 -21.59
N LEU A 48 5.27 -3.39 -21.34
CA LEU A 48 6.31 -3.27 -22.36
C LEU A 48 6.95 -4.64 -22.65
N THR A 49 6.92 -5.55 -21.70
CA THR A 49 7.32 -6.95 -21.85
C THR A 49 6.20 -7.86 -21.35
N VAL A 50 5.99 -9.00 -22.03
CA VAL A 50 4.98 -9.98 -21.67
C VAL A 50 5.66 -11.17 -21.03
N ARG A 51 5.57 -11.28 -19.70
CA ARG A 51 6.14 -12.40 -18.94
C ARG A 51 5.07 -13.40 -18.50
N PHE A 52 3.94 -12.91 -17.98
CA PHE A 52 2.85 -13.72 -17.44
C PHE A 52 1.49 -13.39 -18.06
N GLY A 53 1.46 -12.69 -19.19
CA GLY A 53 0.26 -12.16 -19.81
C GLY A 53 0.14 -10.65 -19.61
N TYR A 54 -1.03 -10.09 -19.88
CA TYR A 54 -1.29 -8.67 -19.70
C TYR A 54 -1.38 -8.34 -18.21
N TRP A 55 -0.52 -7.44 -17.75
CA TRP A 55 -0.50 -6.99 -16.37
C TRP A 55 -1.56 -5.91 -16.15
N LYS A 56 -2.48 -6.16 -15.22
CA LYS A 56 -3.48 -5.19 -14.81
C LYS A 56 -3.29 -4.85 -13.36
N ASP A 57 -3.05 -3.60 -13.09
CA ASP A 57 -2.88 -3.05 -11.76
C ASP A 57 -3.81 -1.86 -11.55
N CYS A 58 -3.88 -1.36 -10.34
CA CYS A 58 -4.58 -0.12 -10.03
C CYS A 58 -3.70 0.77 -9.16
N GLY A 59 -3.94 2.06 -9.28
CA GLY A 59 -3.26 3.07 -8.49
C GLY A 59 -4.22 4.18 -8.09
N ILE A 60 -3.83 4.91 -7.06
CA ILE A 60 -4.54 6.08 -6.56
C ILE A 60 -3.63 7.28 -6.77
N ARG A 61 -4.18 8.35 -7.32
CA ARG A 61 -3.59 9.69 -7.30
C ARG A 61 -4.31 10.52 -6.25
N LEU A 62 -3.52 11.17 -5.40
CA LEU A 62 -3.99 12.13 -4.41
C LEU A 62 -3.41 13.50 -4.75
N ASP A 63 -4.27 14.48 -4.85
CA ASP A 63 -3.86 15.88 -4.99
C ASP A 63 -4.35 16.67 -3.77
N GLY A 64 -3.49 17.52 -3.23
CA GLY A 64 -3.81 18.36 -2.10
C GLY A 64 -3.35 17.79 -0.74
N PRO A 65 -3.99 18.18 0.37
CA PRO A 65 -3.51 17.85 1.73
C PRO A 65 -3.39 16.35 2.02
N GLY A 66 -4.20 15.50 1.39
CA GLY A 66 -4.12 14.04 1.54
C GLY A 66 -2.79 13.44 1.06
N ALA A 67 -2.13 14.06 0.07
CA ALA A 67 -0.83 13.64 -0.43
C ALA A 67 0.29 13.79 0.60
N TRP A 68 0.12 14.71 1.55
CA TRP A 68 1.09 14.96 2.61
C TRP A 68 1.31 13.74 3.50
N GLY A 69 0.27 12.97 3.79
CA GLY A 69 0.39 11.73 4.56
C GLY A 69 1.37 10.75 3.93
N LEU A 70 1.27 10.52 2.60
CA LEU A 70 2.21 9.67 1.87
C LEU A 70 3.61 10.29 1.77
N THR A 71 3.71 11.60 1.62
CA THR A 71 4.99 12.31 1.62
C THR A 71 5.71 12.12 2.95
N ARG A 72 5.02 12.26 4.08
CA ARG A 72 5.60 12.02 5.41
C ARG A 72 6.13 10.60 5.55
N GLU A 73 5.40 9.62 5.07
CA GLU A 73 5.86 8.23 5.11
C GLU A 73 7.15 8.03 4.33
N PHE A 74 7.26 8.61 3.13
CA PHE A 74 8.52 8.58 2.38
C PHE A 74 9.66 9.24 3.16
N LEU A 75 9.42 10.44 3.71
CA LEU A 75 10.43 11.19 4.46
C LEU A 75 10.88 10.44 5.73
N HIS A 76 9.97 9.83 6.46
CA HIS A 76 10.30 9.00 7.62
C HIS A 76 11.19 7.81 7.23
N MET A 77 10.85 7.10 6.15
CA MET A 77 11.64 5.98 5.66
C MET A 77 13.01 6.42 5.17
N TRP A 78 13.08 7.56 4.48
CA TRP A 78 14.33 8.14 4.02
C TRP A 78 15.27 8.46 5.18
N GLN A 79 14.76 9.17 6.19
CA GLN A 79 15.51 9.53 7.38
C GLN A 79 15.96 8.31 8.19
N ARG A 80 15.05 7.36 8.36
CA ARG A 80 15.34 6.11 9.08
C ARG A 80 16.45 5.29 8.42
N ASN A 81 16.54 5.36 7.10
CA ASN A 81 17.58 4.71 6.32
C ASN A 81 18.90 5.52 6.25
N GLY A 82 19.03 6.55 7.07
CA GLY A 82 20.24 7.38 7.18
C GLY A 82 20.27 8.58 6.24
N GLY A 83 19.21 8.83 5.49
CA GLY A 83 19.09 10.00 4.63
C GLY A 83 18.95 11.29 5.44
N GLN A 84 19.59 12.35 4.96
CA GLN A 84 19.43 13.66 5.55
C GLN A 84 18.19 14.35 4.98
N LEU A 85 17.45 15.01 5.84
CA LEU A 85 16.31 15.82 5.46
C LEU A 85 16.55 17.28 5.89
N MET A 86 16.03 18.20 5.10
CA MET A 86 15.69 19.54 5.59
C MET A 86 14.57 19.42 6.64
N GLN A 87 14.07 20.52 7.15
CA GLN A 87 12.93 20.45 8.06
C GLN A 87 11.70 19.91 7.30
N GLU A 88 10.93 19.04 7.95
CA GLU A 88 9.76 18.40 7.34
C GLU A 88 8.81 19.41 6.68
N ARG A 89 8.62 20.59 7.32
CA ARG A 89 7.81 21.69 6.79
C ARG A 89 8.26 22.23 5.44
N ASP A 90 9.54 22.07 5.08
CA ASP A 90 10.07 22.61 3.83
C ASP A 90 9.63 21.76 2.62
N TYR A 91 9.16 20.55 2.87
CA TYR A 91 8.58 19.66 1.87
C TYR A 91 7.06 19.81 1.72
N TYR A 92 6.40 20.48 2.69
CA TYR A 92 4.98 20.74 2.62
C TYR A 92 4.70 21.94 1.73
N ARG A 93 3.93 21.74 0.67
CA ARG A 93 3.45 22.78 -0.22
C ARG A 93 1.94 22.94 -0.01
N PRO A 94 1.49 24.07 0.57
CA PRO A 94 0.07 24.36 0.64
C PRO A 94 -0.50 24.47 -0.78
N HIS A 95 -1.61 23.84 -0.99
CA HIS A 95 -2.36 23.88 -2.24
C HIS A 95 -3.50 24.87 -2.16
N ASP A 96 -3.82 25.47 -3.32
CA ASP A 96 -5.12 26.07 -3.51
C ASP A 96 -6.17 24.96 -3.39
N HIS A 97 -7.01 25.09 -2.39
CA HIS A 97 -8.05 24.12 -2.11
C HIS A 97 -9.06 24.11 -3.24
N ARG A 98 -8.99 23.10 -4.10
CA ARG A 98 -10.17 22.73 -4.88
C ARG A 98 -11.15 22.09 -3.91
N GLU A 99 -12.44 22.34 -4.10
CA GLU A 99 -13.48 21.70 -3.31
C GLU A 99 -13.26 20.18 -3.33
N ALA A 100 -12.93 19.63 -2.17
CA ALA A 100 -12.70 18.20 -2.01
C ALA A 100 -13.99 17.54 -1.53
N ALA A 101 -14.41 16.47 -2.21
CA ALA A 101 -15.66 15.77 -1.90
C ALA A 101 -15.51 14.72 -0.78
N GLY A 102 -14.39 14.67 -0.05
CA GLY A 102 -14.18 13.63 0.97
C GLY A 102 -12.88 13.76 1.72
N PHE A 103 -12.63 12.74 2.54
CA PHE A 103 -11.40 12.62 3.34
C PHE A 103 -10.55 11.47 2.82
N CYS A 104 -9.23 11.61 2.88
CA CYS A 104 -8.28 10.57 2.62
C CYS A 104 -7.30 10.51 3.79
N GLN A 105 -7.16 9.33 4.38
CA GLN A 105 -6.24 9.08 5.47
C GLN A 105 -5.27 7.97 5.06
N PRO A 106 -4.11 8.29 4.52
CA PRO A 106 -3.05 7.31 4.33
C PRO A 106 -2.59 6.76 5.68
N PHE A 107 -2.38 5.46 5.74
CA PHE A 107 -1.74 4.81 6.87
C PHE A 107 -0.80 3.72 6.36
N VAL A 108 0.16 3.36 7.17
CA VAL A 108 1.12 2.29 6.89
C VAL A 108 1.18 1.34 8.07
N ASP A 109 1.48 0.10 7.76
CA ASP A 109 1.69 -0.94 8.75
C ASP A 109 3.03 -1.61 8.51
N GLY A 110 3.62 -2.11 9.58
CA GLY A 110 4.89 -2.82 9.52
C GLY A 110 5.44 -3.08 10.92
N PRO A 111 6.32 -4.07 11.06
CA PRO A 111 6.82 -4.52 12.36
C PRO A 111 7.55 -3.44 13.15
N ASP A 112 8.02 -2.41 12.45
CA ASP A 112 8.76 -1.31 13.07
C ASP A 112 7.87 -0.18 13.57
N ASN A 113 6.67 -0.04 13.01
CA ASN A 113 5.76 1.06 13.31
C ASN A 113 4.63 0.62 14.24
N ASN A 114 4.17 -0.61 14.09
CA ASN A 114 3.03 -1.14 14.82
C ASN A 114 3.34 -2.53 15.38
N PRO A 115 3.34 -2.69 16.69
CA PRO A 115 3.49 -4.02 17.31
C PRO A 115 2.24 -4.90 17.12
N ILE A 116 1.14 -4.30 16.64
CA ILE A 116 -0.14 -4.96 16.35
C ILE A 116 -0.44 -4.76 14.87
N SER A 117 -1.06 -5.75 14.22
CA SER A 117 -1.45 -5.69 12.80
C SER A 117 -2.60 -4.70 12.58
N THR A 118 -2.28 -3.42 12.49
CA THR A 118 -3.26 -2.35 12.31
C THR A 118 -3.98 -2.44 10.97
N ALA A 119 -3.28 -2.88 9.91
CA ALA A 119 -3.90 -3.05 8.60
C ALA A 119 -4.99 -4.12 8.60
N GLU A 120 -4.75 -5.23 9.30
CA GLU A 120 -5.74 -6.29 9.46
C GLU A 120 -6.97 -5.80 10.22
N ASP A 121 -6.77 -5.10 11.33
CA ASP A 121 -7.86 -4.50 12.12
C ASP A 121 -8.72 -3.57 11.28
N VAL A 122 -8.10 -2.74 10.42
CA VAL A 122 -8.83 -1.85 9.50
C VAL A 122 -9.64 -2.65 8.49
N PHE A 123 -9.07 -3.69 7.87
CA PHE A 123 -9.80 -4.54 6.93
C PHE A 123 -10.97 -5.26 7.61
N LEU A 124 -10.75 -5.85 8.77
CA LEU A 124 -11.80 -6.51 9.55
C LEU A 124 -12.93 -5.53 9.90
N HIS A 125 -12.56 -4.32 10.33
CA HIS A 125 -13.56 -3.28 10.62
C HIS A 125 -14.38 -2.91 9.39
N LEU A 126 -13.75 -2.72 8.23
CA LEU A 126 -14.45 -2.40 6.98
C LEU A 126 -15.39 -3.52 6.54
N ILE A 127 -14.95 -4.78 6.60
CA ILE A 127 -15.76 -5.95 6.22
C ILE A 127 -16.95 -6.12 7.15
N ASN A 128 -16.72 -6.04 8.47
CA ASN A 128 -17.78 -6.21 9.47
C ASN A 128 -18.84 -5.10 9.46
N ASN A 129 -18.50 -3.92 8.93
CA ASN A 129 -19.42 -2.80 8.79
C ASN A 129 -20.01 -2.66 7.39
N ALA A 130 -19.65 -3.53 6.45
CA ALA A 130 -20.20 -3.52 5.12
C ALA A 130 -21.71 -3.83 5.13
N ARG A 131 -22.49 -3.11 4.29
CA ARG A 131 -23.95 -3.26 4.24
C ARG A 131 -24.48 -3.64 2.88
N ARG A 132 -23.69 -3.50 1.82
CA ARG A 132 -24.12 -3.77 0.44
C ARG A 132 -23.19 -4.71 -0.28
N SER A 133 -21.89 -4.38 -0.30
CA SER A 133 -20.93 -5.17 -1.05
C SER A 133 -19.53 -5.07 -0.45
N VAL A 134 -18.77 -6.16 -0.57
CA VAL A 134 -17.33 -6.25 -0.33
C VAL A 134 -16.71 -6.88 -1.58
N HIS A 135 -16.00 -6.08 -2.36
CA HIS A 135 -15.32 -6.56 -3.56
C HIS A 135 -13.82 -6.43 -3.38
N ILE A 136 -13.10 -7.55 -3.45
CA ILE A 136 -11.66 -7.61 -3.21
C ILE A 136 -10.98 -8.16 -4.47
N THR A 137 -9.99 -7.45 -4.95
CA THR A 137 -9.05 -7.93 -5.97
C THR A 137 -7.67 -8.05 -5.33
N THR A 138 -7.08 -9.23 -5.38
CA THR A 138 -5.75 -9.47 -4.82
C THR A 138 -4.99 -10.52 -5.62
N PRO A 139 -3.67 -10.36 -5.83
CA PRO A 139 -2.87 -11.41 -6.45
C PRO A 139 -2.70 -12.64 -5.54
N TYR A 140 -2.77 -12.46 -4.23
CA TYR A 140 -2.57 -13.51 -3.24
C TYR A 140 -3.67 -13.48 -2.18
N LEU A 141 -4.40 -14.56 -2.07
CA LEU A 141 -5.41 -14.73 -1.02
C LEU A 141 -4.76 -15.43 0.19
N ALA A 142 -3.94 -14.69 0.91
CA ALA A 142 -3.30 -15.15 2.14
C ALA A 142 -4.03 -14.54 3.35
N ILE A 143 -5.21 -15.04 3.63
CA ILE A 143 -6.06 -14.61 4.73
C ILE A 143 -5.99 -15.59 5.90
N ASP A 144 -6.10 -15.08 7.11
CA ASP A 144 -6.22 -15.86 8.34
C ASP A 144 -7.66 -16.24 8.65
N GLU A 145 -7.88 -16.91 9.77
CA GLU A 145 -9.20 -17.37 10.16
C GLU A 145 -10.16 -16.22 10.53
N PRO A 146 -9.76 -15.18 11.28
CA PRO A 146 -10.60 -14.01 11.51
C PRO A 146 -11.10 -13.34 10.22
N MET A 147 -10.22 -13.12 9.26
CA MET A 147 -10.57 -12.53 7.96
C MET A 147 -11.54 -13.41 7.18
N ARG A 148 -11.29 -14.74 7.15
CA ARG A 148 -12.18 -15.70 6.50
C ARG A 148 -13.58 -15.67 7.13
N GLN A 149 -13.66 -15.66 8.46
CA GLN A 149 -14.93 -15.62 9.17
C GLN A 149 -15.69 -14.32 8.90
N ALA A 150 -14.99 -13.17 8.90
CA ALA A 150 -15.61 -11.87 8.61
C ALA A 150 -16.24 -11.85 7.21
N LEU A 151 -15.55 -12.35 6.19
CA LEU A 151 -16.06 -12.45 4.82
C LEU A 151 -17.26 -13.39 4.71
N CYS A 152 -17.21 -14.57 5.35
CA CYS A 152 -18.33 -15.49 5.38
C CYS A 152 -19.55 -14.87 6.08
N SER A 153 -19.36 -14.28 7.26
CA SER A 153 -20.45 -13.64 8.02
C SER A 153 -21.09 -12.47 7.28
N ALA A 154 -20.29 -11.68 6.54
CA ALA A 154 -20.82 -10.63 5.68
C ALA A 154 -21.71 -11.23 4.57
N GLY A 155 -21.26 -12.29 3.91
CA GLY A 155 -22.05 -13.00 2.89
C GLY A 155 -23.34 -13.60 3.45
N ASP A 156 -23.26 -14.28 4.59
CA ASP A 156 -24.43 -14.85 5.28
C ASP A 156 -25.44 -13.77 5.70
N SER A 157 -24.97 -12.55 5.96
CA SER A 157 -25.81 -11.39 6.27
C SER A 157 -26.40 -10.70 5.04
N GLY A 158 -26.16 -11.24 3.83
CA GLY A 158 -26.71 -10.71 2.58
C GLY A 158 -25.87 -9.63 1.90
N VAL A 159 -24.63 -9.44 2.34
CA VAL A 159 -23.67 -8.57 1.64
C VAL A 159 -23.14 -9.28 0.39
N ASP A 160 -23.08 -8.58 -0.75
CA ASP A 160 -22.50 -9.11 -1.99
C ASP A 160 -20.97 -9.17 -1.85
N VAL A 161 -20.44 -10.33 -1.46
CA VAL A 161 -19.00 -10.57 -1.28
C VAL A 161 -18.42 -11.19 -2.54
N ARG A 162 -17.45 -10.52 -3.18
CA ARG A 162 -16.75 -11.02 -4.38
C ARG A 162 -15.25 -10.93 -4.25
N LEU A 163 -14.58 -12.01 -4.62
CA LEU A 163 -13.12 -12.10 -4.68
C LEU A 163 -12.70 -12.28 -6.13
N LEU A 164 -11.78 -11.46 -6.59
CA LEU A 164 -11.16 -11.59 -7.91
C LEU A 164 -9.67 -11.93 -7.75
N LEU A 165 -9.31 -13.10 -8.24
CA LEU A 165 -7.96 -13.65 -8.16
C LEU A 165 -7.39 -13.88 -9.56
N PRO A 166 -6.05 -13.88 -9.74
CA PRO A 166 -5.43 -14.24 -11.01
C PRO A 166 -5.77 -15.68 -11.43
N GLY A 167 -6.12 -15.87 -12.69
CA GLY A 167 -6.32 -17.20 -13.26
C GLY A 167 -5.02 -17.91 -13.63
N ILE A 168 -3.92 -17.17 -13.77
CA ILE A 168 -2.59 -17.70 -14.07
C ILE A 168 -1.70 -17.45 -12.87
N PRO A 169 -1.17 -18.49 -12.20
CA PRO A 169 -0.26 -18.29 -11.08
C PRO A 169 1.09 -17.78 -11.57
N ASP A 170 1.61 -16.75 -10.91
CA ASP A 170 2.94 -16.18 -11.15
C ASP A 170 4.02 -16.79 -10.23
N HIS A 171 3.61 -17.57 -9.24
CA HIS A 171 4.46 -18.38 -8.37
C HIS A 171 4.10 -19.85 -8.45
N LYS A 172 5.14 -20.68 -8.38
CA LYS A 172 5.03 -22.15 -8.27
C LYS A 172 5.09 -22.57 -6.81
#